data_24e985c106c4204ed9297def3dd71bd2
#
_entry.id   24e985c106c4204ed9297def3dd71bd2
#
_cell.length_a   1.000
_cell.length_b   1.000
_cell.length_c   1.000
_cell.angle_alpha   90.00
_cell.angle_beta   90.00
_cell.angle_gamma   90.00
#
_symmetry.space_group_name_H-M   'P 1'
#
loop_
_entity.id
_entity.type
_entity.pdbx_description
1 polymer ?
#
loop_
_entity_poly.entity_id
_entity_poly.type
_entity_poly.pdbx_seq_one_letter_code
_entity_poly.pdbx_strand_id
1 'polypeptide(L)'
;QSSLAQANLAKSARWFLGFLERNNHWISKYNHNHLRITRVIKSLRLLASDKAADEFKNIVFEYLGDDLNLIDPKARSFWNSA
;
A
#
# COMPACT_ATOMS: atom_id res chain seq x y z
N GLN A 1 -21.78 -1.02 3.57
CA GLN A 1 -20.79 -0.07 3.03
C GLN A 1 -21.43 0.76 1.93
N SER A 2 -21.14 2.05 1.95
CA SER A 2 -21.58 2.97 0.92
C SER A 2 -20.72 2.81 -0.34
N SER A 3 -21.37 2.77 -1.52
CA SER A 3 -20.65 2.76 -2.80
C SER A 3 -19.76 4.00 -2.93
N LEU A 4 -20.22 5.13 -2.41
CA LEU A 4 -19.46 6.39 -2.44
C LEU A 4 -18.18 6.26 -1.60
N ALA A 5 -18.26 5.66 -0.42
CA ALA A 5 -17.10 5.44 0.44
C ALA A 5 -16.08 4.52 -0.23
N GLN A 6 -16.53 3.46 -0.89
CA GLN A 6 -15.66 2.54 -1.62
C GLN A 6 -15.00 3.24 -2.81
N ALA A 7 -15.73 4.07 -3.56
CA ALA A 7 -15.18 4.83 -4.67
C ALA A 7 -14.12 5.83 -4.20
N ASN A 8 -14.38 6.52 -3.09
CA ASN A 8 -13.43 7.47 -2.52
C ASN A 8 -12.17 6.77 -2.04
N LEU A 9 -12.31 5.60 -1.41
CA LEU A 9 -11.17 4.82 -0.95
C LEU A 9 -10.32 4.34 -2.13
N ALA A 10 -10.93 3.85 -3.19
CA ALA A 10 -10.23 3.43 -4.40
C ALA A 10 -9.48 4.59 -5.05
N LYS A 11 -10.10 5.77 -5.09
CA LYS A 11 -9.48 6.99 -5.62
C LYS A 11 -8.27 7.40 -4.77
N SER A 12 -8.41 7.37 -3.45
CA SER A 12 -7.32 7.70 -2.52
C SER A 12 -6.17 6.71 -2.65
N ALA A 13 -6.47 5.42 -2.79
CA ALA A 13 -5.45 4.40 -2.98
C ALA A 13 -4.67 4.62 -4.28
N ARG A 14 -5.35 4.93 -5.37
CA ARG A 14 -4.69 5.24 -6.65
C ARG A 14 -3.84 6.49 -6.57
N TRP A 15 -4.32 7.53 -5.88
CA TRP A 15 -3.54 8.74 -5.66
C TRP A 15 -2.27 8.44 -4.88
N PHE A 16 -2.38 7.62 -3.85
CA PHE A 16 -1.23 7.23 -3.03
C PHE A 16 -0.22 6.40 -3.85
N LEU A 17 -0.70 5.50 -4.70
CA LEU A 17 0.18 4.76 -5.60
C LEU A 17 0.95 5.70 -6.53
N GLY A 18 0.27 6.71 -7.09
CA GLY A 18 0.92 7.72 -7.91
C GLY A 18 1.97 8.52 -7.13
N PHE A 19 1.68 8.83 -5.87
CA PHE A 19 2.64 9.48 -4.98
C PHE A 19 3.88 8.62 -4.78
N LEU A 20 3.70 7.34 -4.50
CA LEU A 20 4.81 6.40 -4.30
C LEU A 20 5.67 6.26 -5.56
N GLU A 21 5.03 6.23 -6.72
CA GLU A 21 5.72 6.13 -8.00
C GLU A 21 6.61 7.34 -8.26
N ARG A 22 6.14 8.54 -7.90
CA ARG A 22 6.88 9.79 -8.13
C ARG A 22 7.95 10.08 -7.10
N ASN A 23 7.90 9.42 -5.93
CA ASN A 23 8.80 9.71 -4.80
C ASN A 23 9.50 8.44 -4.36
N ASN A 24 10.82 8.44 -4.36
CA ASN A 24 11.61 7.28 -3.97
C ASN A 24 11.99 7.24 -2.49
N HIS A 25 11.66 8.28 -1.73
CA HIS A 25 12.07 8.41 -0.33
C HIS A 25 11.51 7.30 0.56
N TRP A 26 10.37 6.72 0.18
CA TRP A 26 9.77 5.62 0.94
C TRP A 26 10.53 4.31 0.76
N ILE A 27 11.38 4.21 -0.27
CA ILE A 27 12.22 3.04 -0.51
C ILE A 27 13.47 3.17 0.37
N SER A 28 13.29 2.91 1.66
CA SER A 28 14.34 2.98 2.66
C SER A 28 13.98 2.04 3.80
N LYS A 29 14.94 1.78 4.69
CA LYS A 29 14.72 0.84 5.80
C LYS A 29 13.57 1.31 6.70
N TYR A 30 13.54 2.60 7.03
CA TYR A 30 12.52 3.19 7.89
C TYR A 30 11.92 4.41 7.22
N ASN A 31 10.60 4.43 7.07
CA ASN A 31 9.89 5.57 6.51
C ASN A 31 8.42 5.49 6.95
N HIS A 32 7.84 6.63 7.36
CA HIS A 32 6.45 6.62 7.82
C HIS A 32 5.44 6.26 6.71
N ASN A 33 5.83 6.34 5.45
CA ASN A 33 4.99 5.87 4.35
C ASN A 33 4.77 4.36 4.40
N HIS A 34 5.68 3.59 5.03
CA HIS A 34 5.48 2.15 5.24
C HIS A 34 4.24 1.90 6.08
N LEU A 35 4.02 2.70 7.12
CA LEU A 35 2.83 2.60 7.96
C LEU A 35 1.58 3.01 7.18
N ARG A 36 1.68 4.02 6.32
CA ARG A 36 0.57 4.43 5.45
C ARG A 36 0.18 3.32 4.50
N ILE A 37 1.15 2.63 3.91
CA ILE A 37 0.90 1.48 3.03
C ILE A 37 0.12 0.41 3.79
N THR A 38 0.54 0.08 5.01
CA THR A 38 -0.16 -0.89 5.85
C THR A 38 -1.61 -0.47 6.08
N ARG A 39 -1.83 0.79 6.41
CA ARG A 39 -3.17 1.33 6.68
C ARG A 39 -4.06 1.26 5.43
N VAL A 40 -3.52 1.58 4.27
CA VAL A 40 -4.29 1.52 3.02
C VAL A 40 -4.68 0.08 2.71
N ILE A 41 -3.75 -0.87 2.85
CA ILE A 41 -4.04 -2.29 2.63
C ILE A 41 -5.16 -2.76 3.56
N LYS A 42 -5.07 -2.45 4.84
CA LYS A 42 -6.09 -2.82 5.83
C LYS A 42 -7.44 -2.19 5.52
N SER A 43 -7.45 -0.91 5.13
CA SER A 43 -8.68 -0.21 4.80
C SER A 43 -9.35 -0.80 3.56
N LEU A 44 -8.58 -1.12 2.54
CA LEU A 44 -9.10 -1.75 1.33
C LEU A 44 -9.68 -3.12 1.63
N ARG A 45 -9.01 -3.91 2.46
CA ARG A 45 -9.47 -5.25 2.83
C ARG A 45 -10.76 -5.20 3.63
N LEU A 46 -10.86 -4.23 4.53
CA LEU A 46 -12.04 -4.08 5.40
C LEU A 46 -13.22 -3.43 4.67
N LEU A 47 -12.97 -2.39 3.88
CA LEU A 47 -14.03 -1.52 3.33
C LEU A 47 -14.35 -1.79 1.87
N ALA A 48 -13.46 -2.41 1.12
CA ALA A 48 -13.69 -2.74 -0.29
C ALA A 48 -13.71 -4.25 -0.49
N SER A 49 -12.55 -4.89 -0.66
CA SER A 49 -12.46 -6.34 -0.83
C SER A 49 -11.03 -6.81 -0.61
N ASP A 50 -10.87 -8.13 -0.39
CA ASP A 50 -9.55 -8.74 -0.33
C ASP A 50 -8.81 -8.59 -1.66
N LYS A 51 -9.55 -8.67 -2.77
CA LYS A 51 -8.97 -8.51 -4.10
C LYS A 51 -8.35 -7.11 -4.27
N ALA A 52 -9.07 -6.06 -3.87
CA ALA A 52 -8.58 -4.69 -3.95
C ALA A 52 -7.32 -4.50 -3.11
N ALA A 53 -7.31 -5.05 -1.90
CA ALA A 53 -6.15 -4.97 -1.01
C ALA A 53 -4.94 -5.70 -1.61
N ASP A 54 -5.14 -6.88 -2.14
CA ASP A 54 -4.07 -7.68 -2.73
C ASP A 54 -3.51 -7.03 -4.01
N GLU A 55 -4.38 -6.45 -4.83
CA GLU A 55 -3.95 -5.70 -6.02
C GLU A 55 -3.07 -4.51 -5.65
N PHE A 56 -3.48 -3.74 -4.64
CA PHE A 56 -2.70 -2.61 -4.15
C PHE A 56 -1.33 -3.08 -3.65
N LYS A 57 -1.31 -4.12 -2.83
CA LYS A 57 -0.08 -4.68 -2.28
C LYS A 57 0.87 -5.14 -3.39
N ASN A 58 0.34 -5.83 -4.40
CA ASN A 58 1.14 -6.32 -5.51
C ASN A 58 1.77 -5.18 -6.31
N ILE A 59 1.04 -4.07 -6.51
CA ILE A 59 1.56 -2.89 -7.21
C ILE A 59 2.70 -2.26 -6.40
N VAL A 60 2.55 -2.18 -5.07
CA VAL A 60 3.61 -1.67 -4.21
C VAL A 60 4.87 -2.53 -4.33
N PHE A 61 4.72 -3.85 -4.31
CA PHE A 61 5.86 -4.75 -4.49
C PHE A 61 6.50 -4.63 -5.87
N GLU A 62 5.71 -4.39 -6.92
CA GLU A 62 6.23 -4.12 -8.26
C GLU A 62 7.09 -2.86 -8.31
N TYR A 63 6.65 -1.80 -7.64
CA TYR A 63 7.42 -0.55 -7.57
C TYR A 63 8.77 -0.76 -6.88
N LEU A 64 8.82 -1.65 -5.88
CA LEU A 64 10.06 -1.95 -5.18
C LEU A 64 11.01 -2.80 -6.03
N GLY A 65 10.47 -3.79 -6.76
CA GLY A 65 11.30 -4.69 -7.56
C GLY A 65 12.47 -5.25 -6.75
N ASP A 66 13.67 -5.03 -7.22
CA ASP A 66 14.90 -5.50 -6.54
C ASP A 66 15.20 -4.72 -5.26
N ASP A 67 14.57 -3.56 -5.08
CA ASP A 67 14.78 -2.72 -3.90
C ASP A 67 14.00 -3.21 -2.68
N LEU A 68 13.25 -4.30 -2.81
CA LEU A 68 12.47 -4.87 -1.71
C LEU A 68 13.35 -5.13 -0.47
N ASN A 69 14.60 -5.48 -0.66
CA ASN A 69 15.55 -5.74 0.43
C ASN A 69 15.92 -4.49 1.22
N LEU A 70 15.68 -3.30 0.68
CA LEU A 70 15.94 -2.03 1.37
C LEU A 70 14.87 -1.73 2.42
N ILE A 71 13.71 -2.40 2.34
CA ILE A 71 12.60 -2.21 3.27
C ILE A 71 12.81 -3.11 4.49
N ASP A 72 12.53 -2.56 5.68
CA ASP A 72 12.60 -3.33 6.92
C ASP A 72 11.73 -4.61 6.80
N PRO A 73 12.28 -5.79 7.13
CA PRO A 73 11.50 -7.03 7.13
C PRO A 73 10.21 -6.95 7.94
N LYS A 74 10.17 -6.15 9.01
CA LYS A 74 8.95 -5.94 9.81
C LYS A 74 7.86 -5.26 8.99
N ALA A 75 8.22 -4.23 8.21
CA ALA A 75 7.26 -3.54 7.36
C ALA A 75 6.69 -4.48 6.31
N ARG A 76 7.54 -5.28 5.67
CA ARG A 76 7.10 -6.28 4.69
C ARG A 76 6.16 -7.30 5.31
N SER A 77 6.47 -7.75 6.53
CA SER A 77 5.62 -8.67 7.27
C SER A 77 4.24 -8.06 7.54
N PHE A 78 4.18 -6.79 7.96
CA PHE A 78 2.92 -6.09 8.18
C PHE A 78 2.10 -5.99 6.90
N TRP A 79 2.73 -5.70 5.77
CA TRP A 79 2.03 -5.62 4.48
C TRP A 79 1.44 -6.98 4.10
N ASN A 80 2.16 -8.06 4.33
CA ASN A 80 1.68 -9.41 4.01
C ASN A 80 0.57 -9.86 4.96
N SER A 81 0.56 -9.37 6.19
CA SER A 81 -0.46 -9.70 7.18
C SER A 81 -1.70 -8.80 7.12
N ALA A 82 -1.58 -7.68 6.47
CA ALA A 82 -2.68 -6.68 6.40
C ALA A 82 -3.82 -7.08 5.40
#